data_c6afb08f4ccb1441e178e056c58de5bf
#
_entry.id   c6afb08f4ccb1441e178e056c58de5bf
#
_cell.length_a   1.000
_cell.length_b   1.000
_cell.length_c   1.000
_cell.angle_alpha   90.00
_cell.angle_beta   90.00
_cell.angle_gamma   90.00
#
_symmetry.space_group_name_H-M   'P 1'
#
loop_
_entity.id
_entity.type
_entity.pdbx_description
1 polymer ?
#
loop_
_entity_poly.entity_id
_entity_poly.type
_entity_poly.pdbx_seq_one_letter_code
_entity_poly.pdbx_strand_id
1 'polypeptide(L)'
;MPPVSSDSTACQVPAAISSTVQVSPIISVALKRHSTKAFDPAKKLTAEEAEKIKTLLQYSPSSTNSQPWHFIVASTEEGKACVAKSAAGTYVFNERKMLDASHVVVFCAKTAMDDAWLERVVDQEEADGRFATPEAKAANHKGRCYFADMHRVDLKDDDQWMAKQVYLNVGNFLLGVAAMGLDAVPIEGFDAAILDEEFGLKEKGFTSLVVVPVGHHSVEDFNATLPKSRLPLSTIVTEC
;
A
#
# COMPACT_ATOMS: atom_id res chain seq x y z
N MET A 1 -8.84 -16.65 48.44
CA MET A 1 -8.51 -16.17 47.07
C MET A 1 -9.03 -17.21 46.11
N PRO A 2 -10.03 -16.92 45.23
CA PRO A 2 -10.44 -17.82 44.20
C PRO A 2 -9.52 -17.70 42.97
N PRO A 3 -9.37 -18.73 42.11
CA PRO A 3 -8.46 -18.71 40.99
C PRO A 3 -8.98 -17.82 39.86
N VAL A 4 -8.07 -17.09 39.22
CA VAL A 4 -8.33 -16.24 38.06
C VAL A 4 -8.48 -17.17 36.86
N SER A 5 -9.66 -17.20 36.24
CA SER A 5 -9.91 -17.90 34.99
C SER A 5 -9.26 -17.14 33.84
N SER A 6 -8.38 -17.81 33.09
CA SER A 6 -7.81 -17.35 31.84
C SER A 6 -8.85 -17.47 30.71
N ASP A 7 -9.69 -16.45 30.54
CA ASP A 7 -10.52 -16.35 29.35
C ASP A 7 -9.69 -15.74 28.21
N SER A 8 -9.27 -16.60 27.29
CA SER A 8 -8.75 -16.22 25.99
C SER A 8 -9.91 -15.64 25.17
N THR A 9 -9.98 -14.33 25.07
CA THR A 9 -10.95 -13.64 24.21
C THR A 9 -10.57 -13.91 22.72
N ALA A 10 -11.09 -15.00 22.18
CA ALA A 10 -11.03 -15.26 20.76
C ALA A 10 -11.81 -14.16 20.03
N CYS A 11 -11.18 -13.53 19.05
CA CYS A 11 -11.76 -12.55 18.16
C CYS A 11 -13.05 -13.15 17.53
N GLN A 12 -14.22 -12.67 17.97
CA GLN A 12 -15.51 -13.14 17.44
C GLN A 12 -15.67 -12.66 15.99
N VAL A 13 -15.72 -13.62 15.07
CA VAL A 13 -16.10 -13.40 13.67
C VAL A 13 -17.55 -12.89 13.65
N PRO A 14 -17.88 -11.81 12.91
CA PRO A 14 -19.26 -11.34 12.80
C PRO A 14 -20.19 -12.46 12.34
N ALA A 15 -21.35 -12.60 12.96
CA ALA A 15 -22.34 -13.66 12.79
C ALA A 15 -22.99 -13.76 11.37
N ALA A 16 -22.53 -12.98 10.40
CA ALA A 16 -23.06 -12.93 9.04
C ALA A 16 -22.37 -13.90 8.05
N ILE A 17 -21.35 -14.66 8.48
CA ILE A 17 -20.78 -15.72 7.63
C ILE A 17 -21.45 -17.02 8.08
N SER A 18 -22.37 -17.51 7.24
CA SER A 18 -23.08 -18.78 7.43
C SER A 18 -22.08 -19.90 7.83
N SER A 19 -22.45 -20.69 8.85
CA SER A 19 -21.63 -21.72 9.51
C SER A 19 -21.21 -22.91 8.62
N THR A 20 -21.39 -22.85 7.30
CA THR A 20 -21.08 -23.91 6.34
C THR A 20 -20.03 -23.55 5.29
N VAL A 21 -19.57 -22.30 5.23
CA VAL A 21 -18.51 -21.89 4.28
C VAL A 21 -17.17 -21.94 4.99
N GLN A 22 -16.28 -22.84 4.54
CA GLN A 22 -14.89 -22.82 4.99
C GLN A 22 -14.27 -21.48 4.61
N VAL A 23 -13.93 -20.64 5.60
CA VAL A 23 -13.37 -19.30 5.37
C VAL A 23 -12.02 -19.46 4.67
N SER A 24 -11.92 -18.94 3.44
CA SER A 24 -10.68 -18.90 2.69
C SER A 24 -9.58 -18.20 3.52
N PRO A 25 -8.31 -18.68 3.47
CA PRO A 25 -7.20 -18.03 4.18
C PRO A 25 -7.13 -16.52 3.96
N ILE A 26 -7.38 -16.05 2.73
CA ILE A 26 -7.35 -14.62 2.40
C ILE A 26 -8.47 -13.82 3.11
N ILE A 27 -9.64 -14.41 3.28
CA ILE A 27 -10.74 -13.78 4.03
C ILE A 27 -10.38 -13.68 5.50
N SER A 28 -9.77 -14.73 6.08
CA SER A 28 -9.27 -14.69 7.45
C SER A 28 -8.24 -13.56 7.65
N VAL A 29 -7.33 -13.37 6.71
CA VAL A 29 -6.37 -12.27 6.72
C VAL A 29 -7.08 -10.92 6.69
N ALA A 30 -8.04 -10.73 5.76
CA ALA A 30 -8.81 -9.49 5.64
C ALA A 30 -9.58 -9.15 6.92
N LEU A 31 -10.13 -10.15 7.60
CA LEU A 31 -10.84 -10.00 8.87
C LEU A 31 -9.90 -9.65 10.04
N LYS A 32 -8.69 -10.23 10.08
CA LYS A 32 -7.72 -10.03 11.18
C LYS A 32 -6.95 -8.72 11.06
N ARG A 33 -6.50 -8.34 9.84
CA ARG A 33 -5.65 -7.15 9.68
C ARG A 33 -6.31 -5.90 10.26
N HIS A 34 -5.52 -5.07 10.89
CA HIS A 34 -5.96 -3.77 11.43
C HIS A 34 -4.95 -2.67 11.09
N SER A 35 -5.29 -1.43 11.36
CA SER A 35 -4.36 -0.29 11.22
C SER A 35 -3.62 -0.10 12.53
N THR A 36 -2.37 -0.51 12.55
CA THR A 36 -1.49 -0.52 13.73
C THR A 36 -1.26 0.89 14.26
N LYS A 37 -1.38 1.09 15.54
CA LYS A 37 -1.21 2.40 16.19
C LYS A 37 0.09 2.51 16.99
N ALA A 38 0.67 1.37 17.38
CA ALA A 38 1.96 1.30 18.04
C ALA A 38 2.74 0.07 17.57
N PHE A 39 3.97 0.28 17.10
CA PHE A 39 4.88 -0.79 16.66
C PHE A 39 5.86 -1.16 17.78
N ASP A 40 6.35 -2.40 17.74
CA ASP A 40 7.43 -2.88 18.61
C ASP A 40 8.79 -2.59 17.93
N PRO A 41 9.56 -1.60 18.41
CA PRO A 41 10.82 -1.21 17.78
C PRO A 41 11.90 -2.28 17.88
N ALA A 42 11.76 -3.25 18.80
CA ALA A 42 12.70 -4.35 18.96
C ALA A 42 12.50 -5.47 17.92
N LYS A 43 11.31 -5.55 17.32
CA LYS A 43 10.98 -6.57 16.30
C LYS A 43 11.19 -6.02 14.90
N LYS A 44 12.25 -6.46 14.25
CA LYS A 44 12.56 -6.07 12.87
C LYS A 44 12.17 -7.19 11.89
N LEU A 45 11.80 -6.81 10.68
CA LEU A 45 11.62 -7.76 9.59
C LEU A 45 12.93 -8.47 9.29
N THR A 46 12.85 -9.74 8.95
CA THR A 46 13.96 -10.50 8.37
C THR A 46 14.30 -9.99 6.96
N ALA A 47 15.50 -10.29 6.46
CA ALA A 47 15.88 -9.95 5.09
C ALA A 47 14.91 -10.57 4.06
N GLU A 48 14.44 -11.78 4.30
CA GLU A 48 13.46 -12.46 3.43
C GLU A 48 12.11 -11.74 3.41
N GLU A 49 11.60 -11.31 4.56
CA GLU A 49 10.36 -10.53 4.65
C GLU A 49 10.52 -9.18 3.95
N ALA A 50 11.67 -8.51 4.11
CA ALA A 50 11.97 -7.26 3.43
C ALA A 50 11.98 -7.41 1.90
N GLU A 51 12.48 -8.51 1.35
CA GLU A 51 12.40 -8.79 -0.09
C GLU A 51 10.96 -9.11 -0.53
N LYS A 52 10.20 -9.85 0.27
CA LYS A 52 8.80 -10.14 -0.03
C LYS A 52 7.92 -8.88 -0.09
N ILE A 53 8.11 -7.92 0.81
CA ILE A 53 7.35 -6.66 0.73
C ILE A 53 7.69 -5.86 -0.54
N LYS A 54 8.94 -5.87 -1.02
CA LYS A 54 9.32 -5.25 -2.30
C LYS A 54 8.66 -5.95 -3.48
N THR A 55 8.57 -7.28 -3.44
CA THR A 55 7.85 -8.07 -4.44
C THR A 55 6.36 -7.67 -4.50
N LEU A 56 5.69 -7.48 -3.35
CA LEU A 56 4.30 -7.01 -3.31
C LEU A 56 4.13 -5.64 -3.97
N LEU A 57 5.07 -4.73 -3.78
CA LEU A 57 5.06 -3.41 -4.42
C LEU A 57 5.17 -3.51 -5.94
N GLN A 58 6.08 -4.37 -6.42
CA GLN A 58 6.36 -4.56 -7.85
C GLN A 58 5.19 -5.18 -8.60
N TYR A 59 4.55 -6.21 -8.03
CA TYR A 59 3.57 -7.04 -8.74
C TYR A 59 2.11 -6.61 -8.53
N SER A 60 1.87 -5.37 -8.15
CA SER A 60 0.50 -4.83 -8.10
C SER A 60 -0.03 -4.58 -9.53
N PRO A 61 -1.31 -4.85 -9.80
CA PRO A 61 -1.92 -4.46 -11.06
C PRO A 61 -2.12 -2.95 -11.17
N SER A 62 -2.21 -2.44 -12.40
CA SER A 62 -2.60 -1.06 -12.70
C SER A 62 -3.35 -0.98 -14.03
N SER A 63 -4.14 0.07 -14.23
CA SER A 63 -4.82 0.32 -15.51
C SER A 63 -3.81 0.35 -16.64
N THR A 64 -4.09 -0.39 -17.73
CA THR A 64 -3.21 -0.55 -18.89
C THR A 64 -1.76 -0.96 -18.57
N ASN A 65 -1.54 -1.54 -17.40
CA ASN A 65 -0.19 -1.83 -16.86
C ASN A 65 0.72 -0.59 -16.80
N SER A 66 0.13 0.57 -16.57
CA SER A 66 0.83 1.87 -16.62
C SER A 66 1.87 2.09 -15.53
N GLN A 67 1.73 1.41 -14.38
CA GLN A 67 2.68 1.39 -13.26
C GLN A 67 3.20 2.80 -12.88
N PRO A 68 2.33 3.80 -12.61
CA PRO A 68 2.72 5.19 -12.43
C PRO A 68 3.23 5.47 -11.01
N TRP A 69 4.16 4.65 -10.52
CA TRP A 69 4.60 4.68 -9.13
C TRP A 69 6.10 4.62 -8.96
N HIS A 70 6.52 5.10 -7.82
CA HIS A 70 7.85 4.91 -7.26
C HIS A 70 7.70 4.64 -5.76
N PHE A 71 8.62 3.87 -5.19
CA PHE A 71 8.58 3.53 -3.77
C PHE A 71 9.90 3.88 -3.10
N ILE A 72 9.82 4.47 -1.91
CA ILE A 72 10.96 4.61 -1.02
C ILE A 72 10.76 3.62 0.13
N VAL A 73 11.76 2.80 0.39
CA VAL A 73 11.73 1.83 1.49
C VAL A 73 12.82 2.22 2.49
N ALA A 74 12.42 2.82 3.61
CA ALA A 74 13.29 3.21 4.69
C ALA A 74 13.32 2.11 5.76
N SER A 75 14.51 1.53 6.00
CA SER A 75 14.73 0.45 6.98
C SER A 75 15.78 0.80 8.05
N THR A 76 16.60 1.83 7.81
CA THR A 76 17.56 2.33 8.80
C THR A 76 16.93 3.39 9.68
N GLU A 77 17.51 3.63 10.85
CA GLU A 77 17.01 4.68 11.75
C GLU A 77 17.09 6.06 11.11
N GLU A 78 18.16 6.34 10.34
CA GLU A 78 18.32 7.59 9.60
C GLU A 78 17.27 7.73 8.49
N GLY A 79 17.03 6.67 7.71
CA GLY A 79 16.05 6.67 6.64
C GLY A 79 14.62 6.88 7.18
N LYS A 80 14.28 6.23 8.29
CA LYS A 80 12.99 6.42 8.96
C LYS A 80 12.85 7.83 9.54
N ALA A 81 13.93 8.39 10.12
CA ALA A 81 13.95 9.76 10.62
C ALA A 81 13.75 10.78 9.48
N CYS A 82 14.30 10.55 8.28
CA CYS A 82 14.05 11.37 7.11
C CYS A 82 12.55 11.36 6.74
N VAL A 83 11.91 10.19 6.70
CA VAL A 83 10.46 10.11 6.45
C VAL A 83 9.67 10.80 7.56
N ALA A 84 10.04 10.60 8.83
CA ALA A 84 9.33 11.14 9.99
C ALA A 84 9.34 12.67 10.07
N LYS A 85 10.28 13.38 9.41
CA LYS A 85 10.25 14.86 9.29
C LYS A 85 8.91 15.36 8.73
N SER A 86 8.30 14.60 7.83
CA SER A 86 6.99 14.92 7.25
C SER A 86 5.82 14.83 8.22
N ALA A 87 6.03 14.22 9.38
CA ALA A 87 5.02 14.14 10.45
C ALA A 87 5.11 15.31 11.45
N ALA A 88 5.94 16.32 11.20
CA ALA A 88 6.06 17.46 12.10
C ALA A 88 4.76 18.29 12.19
N GLY A 89 4.62 19.05 13.27
CA GLY A 89 3.50 19.96 13.47
C GLY A 89 2.16 19.24 13.62
N THR A 90 1.23 19.49 12.71
CA THR A 90 -0.14 18.94 12.75
C THR A 90 -0.19 17.41 12.76
N TYR A 91 0.80 16.75 12.18
CA TYR A 91 0.83 15.29 12.02
C TYR A 91 1.71 14.55 13.03
N VAL A 92 2.19 15.21 14.07
CA VAL A 92 3.13 14.64 15.07
C VAL A 92 2.66 13.31 15.69
N PHE A 93 1.36 13.08 15.75
CA PHE A 93 0.78 11.82 16.22
C PHE A 93 1.09 10.60 15.33
N ASN A 94 1.65 10.82 14.13
CA ASN A 94 2.10 9.76 13.23
C ASN A 94 3.62 9.50 13.31
N GLU A 95 4.41 10.41 13.90
CA GLU A 95 5.86 10.33 13.97
C GLU A 95 6.35 8.99 14.57
N ARG A 96 5.82 8.65 15.76
CA ARG A 96 6.23 7.41 16.45
C ARG A 96 5.91 6.15 15.65
N LYS A 97 4.82 6.13 14.87
CA LYS A 97 4.49 4.99 13.99
C LYS A 97 5.55 4.77 12.91
N MET A 98 6.14 5.87 12.39
CA MET A 98 7.21 5.81 11.39
C MET A 98 8.55 5.40 12.03
N LEU A 99 8.89 5.96 13.19
CA LEU A 99 10.17 5.70 13.86
C LEU A 99 10.24 4.30 14.45
N ASP A 100 9.16 3.81 15.05
CA ASP A 100 9.13 2.52 15.78
C ASP A 100 8.93 1.32 14.85
N ALA A 101 8.37 1.52 13.66
CA ALA A 101 8.22 0.45 12.68
C ALA A 101 9.57 -0.16 12.26
N SER A 102 9.54 -1.38 11.76
CA SER A 102 10.72 -2.01 11.17
C SER A 102 11.13 -1.33 9.87
N HIS A 103 10.16 -1.14 8.98
CA HIS A 103 10.31 -0.49 7.69
C HIS A 103 9.23 0.56 7.50
N VAL A 104 9.53 1.58 6.70
CA VAL A 104 8.53 2.55 6.25
C VAL A 104 8.58 2.61 4.74
N VAL A 105 7.44 2.39 4.11
CA VAL A 105 7.29 2.48 2.65
C VAL A 105 6.56 3.77 2.32
N VAL A 106 7.17 4.62 1.49
CA VAL A 106 6.52 5.80 0.90
C VAL A 106 6.04 5.42 -0.49
N PHE A 107 4.76 5.54 -0.72
CA PHE A 107 4.12 5.35 -2.01
C PHE A 107 4.05 6.68 -2.74
N CYS A 108 4.70 6.76 -3.90
CA CYS A 108 4.76 7.97 -4.72
C CYS A 108 4.06 7.73 -6.05
N ALA A 109 3.30 8.74 -6.54
CA ALA A 109 2.74 8.75 -7.88
C ALA A 109 3.59 9.62 -8.82
N LYS A 110 3.58 9.29 -10.11
CA LYS A 110 4.07 10.23 -11.12
C LYS A 110 3.24 11.51 -11.10
N THR A 111 3.91 12.63 -11.39
CA THR A 111 3.26 13.95 -11.51
C THR A 111 2.68 14.18 -12.90
N ALA A 112 3.11 13.42 -13.91
CA ALA A 112 2.57 13.42 -15.26
C ALA A 112 2.83 12.05 -15.93
N MET A 113 1.89 11.59 -16.74
CA MET A 113 2.06 10.41 -17.59
C MET A 113 2.66 10.84 -18.93
N ASP A 114 3.99 10.76 -19.06
CA ASP A 114 4.71 11.11 -20.29
C ASP A 114 4.91 9.90 -21.22
N ASP A 115 5.20 10.18 -22.49
CA ASP A 115 5.39 9.14 -23.52
C ASP A 115 6.62 8.28 -23.23
N ALA A 116 7.68 8.88 -22.69
CA ALA A 116 8.91 8.15 -22.33
C ALA A 116 8.64 7.10 -21.23
N TRP A 117 7.70 7.35 -20.32
CA TRP A 117 7.29 6.36 -19.34
C TRP A 117 6.49 5.23 -19.99
N LEU A 118 5.57 5.56 -20.90
CA LEU A 118 4.77 4.57 -21.62
C LEU A 118 5.64 3.67 -22.53
N GLU A 119 6.67 4.24 -23.17
CA GLU A 119 7.68 3.51 -23.92
C GLU A 119 8.49 2.56 -23.02
N ARG A 120 8.96 3.04 -21.87
CA ARG A 120 9.68 2.19 -20.91
C ARG A 120 8.86 0.98 -20.46
N VAL A 121 7.54 1.16 -20.25
CA VAL A 121 6.67 0.06 -19.85
C VAL A 121 6.53 -0.97 -20.96
N VAL A 122 6.31 -0.54 -22.21
CA VAL A 122 6.16 -1.48 -23.34
C VAL A 122 7.46 -2.18 -23.69
N ASP A 123 8.61 -1.52 -23.52
CA ASP A 123 9.92 -2.14 -23.71
C ASP A 123 10.22 -3.20 -22.67
N GLN A 124 9.82 -2.95 -21.42
CA GLN A 124 9.92 -3.98 -20.36
C GLN A 124 9.00 -5.17 -20.67
N GLU A 125 7.78 -4.93 -21.13
CA GLU A 125 6.87 -6.01 -21.52
C GLU A 125 7.42 -6.85 -22.69
N GLU A 126 8.13 -6.23 -23.63
CA GLU A 126 8.82 -6.94 -24.70
C GLU A 126 9.98 -7.79 -24.16
N ALA A 127 10.81 -7.21 -23.28
CA ALA A 127 11.91 -7.93 -22.63
C ALA A 127 11.43 -9.13 -21.81
N ASP A 128 10.23 -9.02 -21.23
CA ASP A 128 9.55 -10.10 -20.48
C ASP A 128 8.86 -11.13 -21.42
N GLY A 129 8.95 -10.96 -22.73
CA GLY A 129 8.41 -11.90 -23.71
C GLY A 129 6.89 -11.84 -23.90
N ARG A 130 6.24 -10.71 -23.59
CA ARG A 130 4.77 -10.59 -23.67
C ARG A 130 4.24 -10.46 -25.09
N PHE A 131 5.06 -10.17 -26.06
CA PHE A 131 4.64 -9.95 -27.45
C PHE A 131 5.19 -11.04 -28.38
N ALA A 132 4.29 -11.67 -29.13
CA ALA A 132 4.68 -12.67 -30.13
C ALA A 132 5.25 -12.04 -31.41
N THR A 133 4.85 -10.80 -31.73
CA THR A 133 5.29 -10.06 -32.94
C THR A 133 5.45 -8.57 -32.63
N PRO A 134 6.25 -7.84 -33.47
CA PRO A 134 6.35 -6.38 -33.36
C PRO A 134 5.01 -5.65 -33.54
N GLU A 135 4.11 -6.18 -34.37
CA GLU A 135 2.78 -5.62 -34.60
C GLU A 135 1.92 -5.72 -33.32
N ALA A 136 2.02 -6.83 -32.57
CA ALA A 136 1.34 -7.00 -31.29
C ALA A 136 1.85 -5.99 -30.25
N LYS A 137 3.18 -5.74 -30.19
CA LYS A 137 3.78 -4.68 -29.37
C LYS A 137 3.22 -3.31 -29.74
N ALA A 138 3.25 -2.96 -31.03
CA ALA A 138 2.78 -1.67 -31.52
C ALA A 138 1.28 -1.44 -31.24
N ALA A 139 0.45 -2.46 -31.41
CA ALA A 139 -0.99 -2.38 -31.12
C ALA A 139 -1.26 -2.17 -29.62
N ASN A 140 -0.54 -2.89 -28.75
CA ASN A 140 -0.64 -2.74 -27.30
C ASN A 140 -0.22 -1.33 -26.85
N HIS A 141 0.94 -0.85 -27.33
CA HIS A 141 1.43 0.49 -27.03
C HIS A 141 0.46 1.59 -27.48
N LYS A 142 -0.06 1.49 -28.71
CA LYS A 142 -1.08 2.41 -29.23
C LYS A 142 -2.32 2.46 -28.33
N GLY A 143 -2.80 1.31 -27.86
CA GLY A 143 -3.95 1.23 -26.94
C GLY A 143 -3.64 1.90 -25.60
N ARG A 144 -2.44 1.70 -25.05
CA ARG A 144 -2.01 2.35 -23.81
C ARG A 144 -1.93 3.87 -23.95
N CYS A 145 -1.31 4.36 -25.02
CA CYS A 145 -1.23 5.79 -25.32
C CYS A 145 -2.63 6.41 -25.44
N TYR A 146 -3.57 5.74 -26.14
CA TYR A 146 -4.94 6.21 -26.27
C TYR A 146 -5.61 6.45 -24.91
N PHE A 147 -5.49 5.52 -23.95
CA PHE A 147 -6.08 5.70 -22.63
C PHE A 147 -5.33 6.76 -21.80
N ALA A 148 -4.00 6.84 -21.93
CA ALA A 148 -3.24 7.91 -21.28
C ALA A 148 -3.63 9.29 -21.82
N ASP A 149 -3.79 9.42 -23.16
CA ASP A 149 -4.24 10.66 -23.80
C ASP A 149 -5.66 11.05 -23.39
N MET A 150 -6.57 10.09 -23.28
CA MET A 150 -7.91 10.36 -22.76
C MET A 150 -7.85 11.02 -21.37
N HIS A 151 -6.99 10.57 -20.46
CA HIS A 151 -6.85 11.17 -19.14
C HIS A 151 -6.12 12.52 -19.17
N ARG A 152 -5.01 12.62 -19.90
CA ARG A 152 -4.20 13.85 -19.91
C ARG A 152 -4.75 14.97 -20.79
N VAL A 153 -5.53 14.66 -21.85
CA VAL A 153 -6.02 15.64 -22.82
C VAL A 153 -7.51 15.89 -22.71
N ASP A 154 -8.32 14.82 -22.73
CA ASP A 154 -9.78 14.93 -22.78
C ASP A 154 -10.37 15.17 -21.39
N LEU A 155 -10.05 14.31 -20.43
CA LEU A 155 -10.58 14.36 -19.06
C LEU A 155 -9.79 15.31 -18.16
N LYS A 156 -8.51 15.50 -18.43
CA LYS A 156 -7.56 16.31 -17.63
C LYS A 156 -7.54 15.90 -16.16
N ASP A 157 -7.52 14.59 -15.93
CA ASP A 157 -7.54 13.96 -14.60
C ASP A 157 -6.41 12.92 -14.43
N ASP A 158 -5.33 13.05 -15.21
CA ASP A 158 -4.23 12.09 -15.24
C ASP A 158 -3.53 11.96 -13.88
N ASP A 159 -3.41 13.04 -13.09
CA ASP A 159 -2.92 13.03 -11.72
C ASP A 159 -3.79 12.13 -10.81
N GLN A 160 -5.11 12.30 -10.88
CA GLN A 160 -6.06 11.49 -10.12
C GLN A 160 -6.09 10.05 -10.63
N TRP A 161 -6.02 9.85 -11.94
CA TRP A 161 -5.94 8.51 -12.53
C TRP A 161 -4.70 7.76 -12.05
N MET A 162 -3.53 8.39 -12.06
CA MET A 162 -2.28 7.82 -11.55
C MET A 162 -2.36 7.55 -10.05
N ALA A 163 -2.89 8.48 -9.26
CA ALA A 163 -3.10 8.30 -7.82
C ALA A 163 -3.98 7.08 -7.51
N LYS A 164 -5.07 6.84 -8.28
CA LYS A 164 -5.92 5.65 -8.13
C LYS A 164 -5.14 4.35 -8.31
N GLN A 165 -4.15 4.30 -9.23
CA GLN A 165 -3.30 3.13 -9.42
C GLN A 165 -2.38 2.89 -8.22
N VAL A 166 -1.85 3.96 -7.62
CA VAL A 166 -1.05 3.87 -6.39
C VAL A 166 -1.91 3.36 -5.24
N TYR A 167 -3.14 3.85 -5.06
CA TYR A 167 -4.05 3.35 -4.03
C TYR A 167 -4.48 1.89 -4.23
N LEU A 168 -4.61 1.44 -5.49
CA LEU A 168 -4.80 0.02 -5.80
C LEU A 168 -3.61 -0.81 -5.29
N ASN A 169 -2.38 -0.32 -5.50
CA ASN A 169 -1.16 -0.95 -4.98
C ASN A 169 -1.16 -0.93 -3.43
N VAL A 170 -1.50 0.18 -2.79
CA VAL A 170 -1.61 0.26 -1.31
C VAL A 170 -2.57 -0.80 -0.78
N GLY A 171 -3.75 -0.97 -1.38
CA GLY A 171 -4.72 -1.99 -0.98
C GLY A 171 -4.17 -3.41 -1.10
N ASN A 172 -3.53 -3.72 -2.24
CA ASN A 172 -2.86 -5.00 -2.49
C ASN A 172 -1.72 -5.25 -1.48
N PHE A 173 -0.88 -4.24 -1.26
CA PHE A 173 0.24 -4.29 -0.33
C PHE A 173 -0.21 -4.57 1.11
N LEU A 174 -1.21 -3.83 1.62
CA LEU A 174 -1.72 -4.01 2.98
C LEU A 174 -2.28 -5.42 3.23
N LEU A 175 -2.95 -5.99 2.23
CA LEU A 175 -3.46 -7.37 2.34
C LEU A 175 -2.32 -8.39 2.28
N GLY A 176 -1.34 -8.18 1.39
CA GLY A 176 -0.16 -9.02 1.25
C GLY A 176 0.71 -9.03 2.50
N VAL A 177 1.01 -7.85 3.06
CA VAL A 177 1.76 -7.71 4.33
C VAL A 177 1.05 -8.48 5.46
N ALA A 178 -0.26 -8.33 5.58
CA ALA A 178 -1.03 -9.05 6.60
C ALA A 178 -1.04 -10.57 6.37
N ALA A 179 -1.02 -11.03 5.11
CA ALA A 179 -0.90 -12.45 4.78
C ALA A 179 0.46 -13.04 5.18
N MET A 180 1.50 -12.19 5.27
CA MET A 180 2.82 -12.57 5.79
C MET A 180 2.88 -12.58 7.33
N GLY A 181 1.79 -12.22 8.02
CA GLY A 181 1.77 -12.11 9.49
C GLY A 181 2.40 -10.82 10.02
N LEU A 182 2.59 -9.83 9.16
CA LEU A 182 3.11 -8.52 9.51
C LEU A 182 1.97 -7.50 9.69
N ASP A 183 2.26 -6.44 10.40
CA ASP A 183 1.34 -5.35 10.69
C ASP A 183 1.72 -4.08 9.91
N ALA A 184 0.70 -3.31 9.55
CA ALA A 184 0.90 -2.06 8.81
C ALA A 184 -0.23 -1.06 9.09
N VAL A 185 0.04 0.22 8.79
CA VAL A 185 -0.96 1.29 8.76
C VAL A 185 -0.71 2.23 7.58
N PRO A 186 -1.71 2.49 6.72
CA PRO A 186 -1.60 3.56 5.72
C PRO A 186 -1.81 4.91 6.40
N ILE A 187 -0.95 5.87 6.11
CA ILE A 187 -0.94 7.22 6.65
C ILE A 187 -1.00 8.22 5.50
N GLU A 188 -2.04 9.05 5.47
CA GLU A 188 -2.16 10.23 4.61
C GLU A 188 -1.86 11.52 5.39
N GLY A 189 -1.84 11.45 6.74
CA GLY A 189 -1.54 12.58 7.62
C GLY A 189 -0.02 12.81 7.73
N PHE A 190 0.57 13.43 6.70
CA PHE A 190 1.96 13.88 6.64
C PHE A 190 2.05 15.09 5.71
N ASP A 191 3.14 15.84 5.77
CA ASP A 191 3.42 16.95 4.85
C ASP A 191 4.16 16.41 3.62
N ALA A 192 3.45 16.32 2.49
CA ALA A 192 4.00 15.83 1.25
C ALA A 192 5.11 16.74 0.69
N ALA A 193 5.05 18.06 0.93
CA ALA A 193 6.07 18.98 0.42
C ALA A 193 7.41 18.73 1.11
N ILE A 194 7.41 18.52 2.43
CA ILE A 194 8.62 18.17 3.20
C ILE A 194 9.19 16.83 2.71
N LEU A 195 8.33 15.83 2.52
CA LEU A 195 8.76 14.50 2.10
C LEU A 195 9.29 14.49 0.67
N ASP A 196 8.64 15.19 -0.24
CA ASP A 196 9.06 15.34 -1.63
C ASP A 196 10.43 16.05 -1.73
N GLU A 197 10.66 17.10 -0.93
CA GLU A 197 11.94 17.81 -0.85
C GLU A 197 13.05 16.91 -0.30
N GLU A 198 12.79 16.21 0.82
CA GLU A 198 13.77 15.33 1.48
C GLU A 198 14.33 14.26 0.53
N PHE A 199 13.50 13.74 -0.38
CA PHE A 199 13.89 12.68 -1.32
C PHE A 199 14.08 13.16 -2.77
N GLY A 200 13.96 14.44 -3.05
CA GLY A 200 14.09 15.03 -4.39
C GLY A 200 13.09 14.40 -5.36
N LEU A 201 11.83 14.25 -4.95
CA LEU A 201 10.83 13.54 -5.74
C LEU A 201 10.36 14.36 -6.93
N LYS A 202 10.23 15.68 -6.80
CA LYS A 202 9.76 16.57 -7.86
C LYS A 202 10.70 16.55 -9.07
N GLU A 203 12.00 16.57 -8.84
CA GLU A 203 13.03 16.49 -9.88
C GLU A 203 13.00 15.15 -10.62
N LYS A 204 12.49 14.11 -9.95
CA LYS A 204 12.31 12.77 -10.52
C LYS A 204 10.94 12.57 -11.17
N GLY A 205 10.06 13.59 -11.12
CA GLY A 205 8.70 13.54 -11.67
C GLY A 205 7.72 12.74 -10.82
N PHE A 206 7.90 12.75 -9.48
CA PHE A 206 7.02 12.05 -8.54
C PHE A 206 6.57 12.97 -7.40
N THR A 207 5.52 12.55 -6.71
CA THR A 207 5.05 13.13 -5.45
C THR A 207 4.60 12.02 -4.51
N SER A 208 4.80 12.21 -3.21
CA SER A 208 4.39 11.26 -2.17
C SER A 208 2.88 11.32 -1.94
N LEU A 209 2.22 10.15 -1.78
CA LEU A 209 0.77 10.04 -1.55
C LEU A 209 0.42 9.36 -0.22
N VAL A 210 1.11 8.27 0.12
CA VAL A 210 0.80 7.47 1.31
C VAL A 210 2.10 6.99 1.93
N VAL A 211 2.20 7.09 3.25
CA VAL A 211 3.28 6.50 4.03
C VAL A 211 2.76 5.26 4.74
N VAL A 212 3.42 4.12 4.58
CA VAL A 212 3.01 2.85 5.19
C VAL A 212 4.14 2.30 6.06
N PRO A 213 4.13 2.57 7.38
CA PRO A 213 4.93 1.82 8.34
C PRO A 213 4.54 0.34 8.36
N VAL A 214 5.54 -0.54 8.41
CA VAL A 214 5.41 -2.01 8.43
C VAL A 214 6.29 -2.58 9.54
N GLY A 215 5.75 -3.52 10.29
CA GLY A 215 6.47 -4.15 11.40
C GLY A 215 5.60 -5.14 12.15
N HIS A 216 5.81 -5.23 13.44
CA HIS A 216 4.97 -5.98 14.39
C HIS A 216 4.35 -5.00 15.37
N HIS A 217 3.08 -5.16 15.67
CA HIS A 217 2.44 -4.32 16.69
C HIS A 217 3.03 -4.58 18.08
N SER A 218 3.06 -3.54 18.89
CA SER A 218 3.44 -3.64 20.31
C SER A 218 2.23 -4.02 21.18
N VAL A 219 2.48 -4.38 22.44
CA VAL A 219 1.42 -4.62 23.42
C VAL A 219 0.60 -3.37 23.74
N GLU A 220 1.10 -2.19 23.39
CA GLU A 220 0.44 -0.90 23.58
C GLU A 220 -0.48 -0.53 22.40
N ASP A 221 -0.53 -1.35 21.34
CA ASP A 221 -1.42 -1.12 20.22
C ASP A 221 -2.88 -1.38 20.60
N PHE A 222 -3.54 -0.33 21.08
CA PHE A 222 -4.95 -0.42 21.49
C PHE A 222 -5.88 -0.91 20.36
N ASN A 223 -5.50 -0.67 19.08
CA ASN A 223 -6.34 -1.04 17.94
C ASN A 223 -6.28 -2.53 17.61
N ALA A 224 -5.28 -3.24 18.10
CA ALA A 224 -5.14 -4.69 17.88
C ALA A 224 -6.27 -5.50 18.55
N THR A 225 -6.82 -4.98 19.64
CA THR A 225 -7.87 -5.65 20.44
C THR A 225 -9.28 -5.15 20.16
N LEU A 226 -9.43 -4.06 19.38
CA LEU A 226 -10.76 -3.51 19.06
C LEU A 226 -11.47 -4.36 17.99
N PRO A 227 -12.79 -4.52 18.12
CA PRO A 227 -13.57 -5.19 17.08
C PRO A 227 -13.51 -4.42 15.77
N LYS A 228 -13.39 -5.15 14.65
CA LYS A 228 -13.44 -4.54 13.33
C LYS A 228 -14.85 -4.05 13.02
N SER A 229 -14.95 -2.77 12.62
CA SER A 229 -16.23 -2.17 12.23
C SER A 229 -16.25 -1.88 10.72
N ARG A 230 -17.33 -2.27 10.06
CA ARG A 230 -17.66 -1.96 8.66
C ARG A 230 -19.17 -1.76 8.52
N LEU A 231 -19.56 -1.02 7.52
CA LEU A 231 -20.97 -0.92 7.16
C LEU A 231 -21.54 -2.28 6.75
N PRO A 232 -22.84 -2.55 6.98
CA PRO A 232 -23.49 -3.78 6.53
C PRO A 232 -23.38 -3.96 5.02
N LEU A 233 -23.31 -5.22 4.54
CA LEU A 233 -23.28 -5.52 3.11
C LEU A 233 -24.46 -4.91 2.35
N SER A 234 -25.64 -4.95 2.92
CA SER A 234 -26.85 -4.35 2.34
C SER A 234 -26.75 -2.84 2.08
N THR A 235 -25.81 -2.15 2.74
CA THR A 235 -25.57 -0.70 2.53
C THR A 235 -24.59 -0.43 1.39
N ILE A 236 -23.69 -1.36 1.12
CA ILE A 236 -22.53 -1.14 0.22
C ILE A 236 -22.51 -2.08 -0.99
N VAL A 237 -23.42 -3.07 -1.05
CA VAL A 237 -23.52 -4.04 -2.14
C VAL A 237 -24.93 -4.03 -2.71
N THR A 238 -25.04 -3.90 -4.03
CA THR A 238 -26.26 -4.15 -4.79
C THR A 238 -26.03 -5.36 -5.68
N GLU A 239 -26.90 -6.35 -5.58
CA GLU A 239 -26.91 -7.52 -6.46
C GLU A 239 -27.98 -7.31 -7.54
N CYS A 240 -27.66 -7.58 -8.83
CA CYS A 240 -28.55 -7.45 -9.98
C CYS A 240 -28.39 -8.65 -10.93
#